data_392154e26b5b49e52019e5f222e660d1
#
_entry.id   392154e26b5b49e52019e5f222e660d1
#
_cell.length_a   1.000
_cell.length_b   1.000
_cell.length_c   1.000
_cell.angle_alpha   90.00
_cell.angle_beta   90.00
_cell.angle_gamma   90.00
#
_symmetry.space_group_name_H-M   'P 1'
#
loop_
_entity.id
_entity.type
_entity.pdbx_description
1 polymer ?
#
loop_
_entity_poly.entity_id
_entity_poly.type
_entity_poly.pdbx_seq_one_letter_code
_entity_poly.pdbx_strand_id
1 'polypeptide(L)'
;QQSGAMNTIRQGFSDITPDRRIQVIIIAWLFGTFIEGSAGFGTPAAVAVPLMVGLGFPAMAAVVAGMIIQSTPVSFGAMGTPILVGVNTGLSADPGMIAYATELGFSEWEDFLAFIGTKIAIIHAAAGTFIPLLVTAVMTRFFGANRSFADGFKVWKFAIFAALSMTIPYLIVA
;
A
#
# COMPACT_ATOMS: atom_id res chain seq x y z
N GLN A 1 5.45 12.84 21.56
CA GLN A 1 6.43 13.93 21.32
C GLN A 1 7.44 14.06 22.48
N GLN A 2 7.02 13.86 23.72
CA GLN A 2 7.91 14.00 24.90
C GLN A 2 8.98 12.90 25.01
N SER A 3 8.76 11.70 24.45
CA SER A 3 9.69 10.57 24.54
C SER A 3 10.92 10.68 23.62
N GLY A 4 10.98 11.63 22.69
CA GLY A 4 12.03 11.71 21.68
C GLY A 4 11.97 10.63 20.58
N ALA A 5 11.09 9.63 20.70
CA ALA A 5 10.99 8.51 19.77
C ALA A 5 10.80 8.94 18.30
N MET A 6 9.99 9.99 18.06
CA MET A 6 9.83 10.54 16.70
C MET A 6 11.13 11.09 16.11
N ASN A 7 11.99 11.70 16.93
CA ASN A 7 13.29 12.19 16.46
C ASN A 7 14.21 11.04 16.07
N THR A 8 14.21 9.96 16.85
CA THR A 8 15.00 8.74 16.55
C THR A 8 14.51 8.09 15.25
N ILE A 9 13.19 7.96 15.06
CA ILE A 9 12.61 7.41 13.83
C ILE A 9 12.97 8.30 12.63
N ARG A 10 12.84 9.62 12.76
CA ARG A 10 13.20 10.57 11.70
C ARG A 10 14.68 10.47 11.34
N GLN A 11 15.56 10.40 12.33
CA GLN A 11 16.99 10.23 12.12
C GLN A 11 17.27 8.93 11.35
N GLY A 12 16.69 7.81 11.78
CA GLY A 12 16.84 6.53 11.10
C GLY A 12 16.48 6.58 9.61
N PHE A 13 15.34 7.22 9.26
CA PHE A 13 14.96 7.36 7.85
C PHE A 13 15.87 8.33 7.07
N SER A 14 16.36 9.39 7.72
CA SER A 14 17.28 10.35 7.07
C SER A 14 18.63 9.74 6.76
N ASP A 15 19.09 8.83 7.62
CA ASP A 15 20.39 8.18 7.48
C ASP A 15 20.42 7.11 6.37
N ILE A 16 19.24 6.59 5.95
CA ILE A 16 19.17 5.58 4.88
C ILE A 16 19.56 6.19 3.52
N THR A 17 19.05 7.35 3.18
CA THR A 17 19.31 8.01 1.89
C THR A 17 18.98 9.50 1.92
N PRO A 18 19.78 10.34 1.26
CA PRO A 18 19.42 11.75 1.05
C PRO A 18 18.42 11.96 -0.11
N ASP A 19 18.19 10.94 -0.97
CA ASP A 19 17.30 11.07 -2.12
C ASP A 19 15.82 11.04 -1.67
N ARG A 20 15.16 12.17 -1.80
CA ARG A 20 13.75 12.35 -1.41
C ARG A 20 12.80 11.37 -2.11
N ARG A 21 13.11 10.94 -3.34
CA ARG A 21 12.30 9.99 -4.11
C ARG A 21 12.37 8.60 -3.48
N ILE A 22 13.58 8.19 -3.07
CA ILE A 22 13.78 6.92 -2.37
C ILE A 22 13.16 6.97 -0.98
N GLN A 23 13.30 8.09 -0.25
CA GLN A 23 12.62 8.28 1.04
C GLN A 23 11.10 8.11 0.93
N VAL A 24 10.47 8.68 -0.10
CA VAL A 24 9.03 8.51 -0.34
C VAL A 24 8.67 7.05 -0.55
N ILE A 25 9.43 6.30 -1.35
CA ILE A 25 9.17 4.87 -1.56
C ILE A 25 9.31 4.09 -0.25
N ILE A 26 10.36 4.34 0.52
CA ILE A 26 10.59 3.62 1.78
C ILE A 26 9.50 3.93 2.79
N ILE A 27 9.15 5.21 2.98
CA ILE A 27 8.22 5.61 4.04
C ILE A 27 6.77 5.39 3.61
N ALA A 28 6.41 5.91 2.43
CA ALA A 28 5.04 5.81 1.98
C ALA A 28 4.71 4.37 1.54
N TRP A 29 5.53 3.74 0.68
CA TRP A 29 5.21 2.41 0.16
C TRP A 29 5.62 1.30 1.12
N LEU A 30 6.92 1.06 1.36
CA LEU A 30 7.36 -0.11 2.12
C LEU A 30 6.86 -0.08 3.57
N PHE A 31 7.10 1.01 4.27
CA PHE A 31 6.63 1.16 5.65
C PHE A 31 5.11 1.30 5.71
N GLY A 32 4.50 2.05 4.79
CA GLY A 32 3.06 2.20 4.71
C GLY A 32 2.32 0.90 4.44
N THR A 33 2.77 0.07 3.49
CA THR A 33 2.16 -1.23 3.20
C THR A 33 2.33 -2.22 4.35
N PHE A 34 3.48 -2.19 5.04
CA PHE A 34 3.69 -2.98 6.25
C PHE A 34 2.70 -2.60 7.37
N ILE A 35 2.50 -1.30 7.61
CA ILE A 35 1.51 -0.81 8.58
C ILE A 35 0.09 -1.18 8.15
N GLU A 36 -0.24 -1.05 6.86
CA GLU A 36 -1.58 -1.43 6.38
C GLU A 36 -1.83 -2.92 6.57
N GLY A 37 -0.88 -3.78 6.22
CA GLY A 37 -1.00 -5.23 6.43
C GLY A 37 -1.23 -5.60 7.89
N SER A 38 -0.57 -4.93 8.82
CA SER A 38 -0.66 -5.25 10.26
C SER A 38 -1.86 -4.61 10.97
N ALA A 39 -2.19 -3.35 10.66
CA ALA A 39 -3.19 -2.57 11.39
C ALA A 39 -4.43 -2.20 10.55
N GLY A 40 -4.27 -2.05 9.23
CA GLY A 40 -5.36 -1.70 8.32
C GLY A 40 -5.99 -0.33 8.55
N PHE A 41 -7.20 -0.16 8.02
CA PHE A 41 -8.14 0.94 8.30
C PHE A 41 -7.57 2.37 8.16
N GLY A 42 -6.63 2.57 7.20
CA GLY A 42 -6.06 3.89 6.97
C GLY A 42 -4.94 4.28 7.95
N THR A 43 -4.49 3.38 8.80
CA THR A 43 -3.38 3.60 9.74
C THR A 43 -2.10 4.10 9.05
N PRO A 44 -1.72 3.65 7.82
CA PRO A 44 -0.55 4.19 7.13
C PRO A 44 -0.62 5.71 6.93
N ALA A 45 -1.77 6.26 6.54
CA ALA A 45 -1.91 7.71 6.39
C ALA A 45 -1.72 8.44 7.73
N ALA A 46 -2.26 7.87 8.81
CA ALA A 46 -2.15 8.47 10.14
C ALA A 46 -0.70 8.46 10.68
N VAL A 47 0.15 7.53 10.23
CA VAL A 47 1.53 7.37 10.72
C VAL A 47 2.55 7.93 9.71
N ALA A 48 2.48 7.52 8.43
CA ALA A 48 3.48 7.90 7.42
C ALA A 48 3.39 9.38 7.04
N VAL A 49 2.19 9.98 7.00
CA VAL A 49 2.04 11.40 6.64
C VAL A 49 2.71 12.33 7.66
N PRO A 50 2.45 12.24 8.98
CA PRO A 50 3.17 13.05 9.97
C PRO A 50 4.69 12.78 9.96
N LEU A 51 5.10 11.54 9.72
CA LEU A 51 6.52 11.19 9.60
C LEU A 51 7.17 11.91 8.43
N MET A 52 6.55 11.88 7.24
CA MET A 52 7.04 12.59 6.06
C MET A 52 7.11 14.10 6.28
N VAL A 53 6.06 14.71 6.86
CA VAL A 53 6.07 16.12 7.22
C VAL A 53 7.21 16.41 8.19
N GLY A 54 7.40 15.54 9.16
CA GLY A 54 8.51 15.61 10.09
C GLY A 54 9.89 15.55 9.44
N LEU A 55 10.05 14.85 8.33
CA LEU A 55 11.26 14.79 7.50
C LEU A 55 11.40 15.99 6.54
N GLY A 56 10.48 16.96 6.61
CA GLY A 56 10.52 18.18 5.81
C GLY A 56 9.90 18.04 4.41
N PHE A 57 9.02 17.06 4.19
CA PHE A 57 8.17 17.07 3.02
C PHE A 57 7.05 18.11 3.18
N PRO A 58 6.64 18.80 2.09
CA PRO A 58 5.44 19.62 2.13
C PRO A 58 4.22 18.81 2.59
N ALA A 59 3.37 19.35 3.46
CA ALA A 59 2.24 18.64 4.03
C ALA A 59 1.32 18.04 2.95
N MET A 60 1.03 18.80 1.90
CA MET A 60 0.22 18.33 0.76
C MET A 60 0.89 17.15 0.05
N ALA A 61 2.22 17.20 -0.14
CA ALA A 61 2.98 16.10 -0.75
C ALA A 61 2.88 14.81 0.09
N ALA A 62 3.04 14.94 1.41
CA ALA A 62 2.94 13.82 2.33
C ALA A 62 1.54 13.19 2.32
N VAL A 63 0.48 14.02 2.30
CA VAL A 63 -0.91 13.55 2.20
C VAL A 63 -1.15 12.82 0.88
N VAL A 64 -0.75 13.42 -0.26
CA VAL A 64 -0.93 12.80 -1.58
C VAL A 64 -0.22 11.46 -1.65
N ALA A 65 1.04 11.36 -1.20
CA ALA A 65 1.77 10.11 -1.16
C ALA A 65 1.05 9.09 -0.25
N GLY A 66 0.69 9.48 0.97
CA GLY A 66 0.02 8.64 1.95
C GLY A 66 -1.34 8.10 1.49
N MET A 67 -2.06 8.84 0.67
CA MET A 67 -3.34 8.39 0.11
C MET A 67 -3.16 7.45 -1.09
N ILE A 68 -2.21 7.74 -1.99
CA ILE A 68 -1.98 6.90 -3.18
C ILE A 68 -1.55 5.48 -2.77
N ILE A 69 -0.69 5.35 -1.77
CA ILE A 69 -0.16 4.04 -1.38
C ILE A 69 -1.21 3.09 -0.79
N GLN A 70 -2.32 3.61 -0.29
CA GLN A 70 -3.40 2.78 0.26
C GLN A 70 -4.25 2.10 -0.82
N SER A 71 -4.05 2.44 -2.08
CA SER A 71 -4.88 1.94 -3.20
C SER A 71 -4.82 0.42 -3.41
N THR A 72 -3.76 -0.25 -2.97
CA THR A 72 -3.56 -1.68 -3.23
C THR A 72 -3.46 -2.56 -1.98
N PRO A 73 -2.81 -2.18 -0.88
CA PRO A 73 -2.70 -3.05 0.29
C PRO A 73 -4.00 -3.13 1.11
N VAL A 74 -4.94 -2.22 0.91
CA VAL A 74 -6.13 -2.06 1.75
C VAL A 74 -7.02 -3.30 1.84
N SER A 75 -7.16 -4.06 0.76
CA SER A 75 -8.04 -5.25 0.73
C SER A 75 -7.57 -6.36 1.65
N PHE A 76 -6.27 -6.41 1.94
CA PHE A 76 -5.65 -7.36 2.89
C PHE A 76 -5.14 -6.66 4.15
N GLY A 77 -5.54 -5.42 4.37
CA GLY A 77 -5.24 -4.68 5.59
C GLY A 77 -5.78 -5.39 6.84
N ALA A 78 -5.14 -5.14 7.98
CA ALA A 78 -5.48 -5.83 9.24
C ALA A 78 -5.61 -7.34 9.06
N MET A 79 -4.60 -7.96 8.45
CA MET A 79 -4.51 -9.41 8.22
C MET A 79 -5.67 -9.97 7.38
N GLY A 80 -6.15 -9.22 6.38
CA GLY A 80 -7.21 -9.66 5.48
C GLY A 80 -8.64 -9.39 5.95
N THR A 81 -8.82 -8.63 7.01
CA THR A 81 -10.15 -8.31 7.56
C THR A 81 -11.15 -7.82 6.51
N PRO A 82 -10.82 -6.95 5.53
CA PRO A 82 -11.77 -6.53 4.52
C PRO A 82 -12.37 -7.67 3.71
N ILE A 83 -11.60 -8.71 3.40
CA ILE A 83 -12.09 -9.88 2.68
C ILE A 83 -12.73 -10.89 3.65
N LEU A 84 -11.99 -11.31 4.69
CA LEU A 84 -12.42 -12.37 5.60
C LEU A 84 -13.65 -11.97 6.42
N VAL A 85 -13.84 -10.70 6.71
CA VAL A 85 -15.01 -10.21 7.45
C VAL A 85 -15.94 -9.41 6.55
N GLY A 86 -15.44 -8.38 5.85
CA GLY A 86 -16.28 -7.48 5.06
C GLY A 86 -17.00 -8.18 3.91
N VAL A 87 -16.24 -8.83 3.01
CA VAL A 87 -16.82 -9.56 1.87
C VAL A 87 -17.63 -10.76 2.37
N ASN A 88 -17.08 -11.50 3.31
CA ASN A 88 -17.79 -12.65 3.90
C ASN A 88 -19.15 -12.25 4.47
N THR A 89 -19.19 -11.27 5.37
CA THR A 89 -20.45 -10.83 6.00
C THR A 89 -21.45 -10.27 4.97
N GLY A 90 -20.94 -9.60 3.93
CA GLY A 90 -21.80 -9.01 2.90
C GLY A 90 -22.41 -10.01 1.93
N LEU A 91 -21.75 -11.15 1.68
CA LEU A 91 -22.13 -12.07 0.59
C LEU A 91 -22.55 -13.46 1.06
N SER A 92 -22.08 -13.94 2.23
CA SER A 92 -22.29 -15.34 2.67
C SER A 92 -23.77 -15.72 2.92
N ALA A 93 -24.62 -14.75 3.19
CA ALA A 93 -26.05 -14.96 3.39
C ALA A 93 -26.91 -14.72 2.13
N ASP A 94 -26.30 -14.31 1.02
CA ASP A 94 -27.01 -14.04 -0.23
C ASP A 94 -27.24 -15.34 -1.01
N PRO A 95 -28.50 -15.80 -1.22
CA PRO A 95 -28.79 -17.02 -1.97
C PRO A 95 -28.27 -16.99 -3.41
N GLY A 96 -28.23 -15.81 -4.05
CA GLY A 96 -27.70 -15.65 -5.40
C GLY A 96 -26.19 -15.86 -5.46
N MET A 97 -25.47 -15.41 -4.47
CA MET A 97 -24.02 -15.62 -4.36
C MET A 97 -23.66 -17.07 -4.03
N ILE A 98 -24.45 -17.70 -3.17
CA ILE A 98 -24.29 -19.14 -2.86
C ILE A 98 -24.55 -19.98 -4.12
N ALA A 99 -25.61 -19.69 -4.87
CA ALA A 99 -25.92 -20.37 -6.12
C ALA A 99 -24.79 -20.17 -7.16
N TYR A 100 -24.28 -18.95 -7.29
CA TYR A 100 -23.17 -18.64 -8.19
C TYR A 100 -21.88 -19.36 -7.81
N ALA A 101 -21.53 -19.43 -6.53
CA ALA A 101 -20.38 -20.19 -6.05
C ALA A 101 -20.52 -21.68 -6.42
N THR A 102 -21.71 -22.25 -6.22
CA THR A 102 -22.00 -23.65 -6.58
C THR A 102 -21.91 -23.87 -8.10
N GLU A 103 -22.40 -22.95 -8.92
CA GLU A 103 -22.29 -23.01 -10.38
C GLU A 103 -20.83 -23.01 -10.85
N LEU A 104 -19.96 -22.26 -10.14
CA LEU A 104 -18.52 -22.27 -10.39
C LEU A 104 -17.80 -23.52 -9.87
N GLY A 105 -18.50 -24.43 -9.19
CA GLY A 105 -17.95 -25.70 -8.71
C GLY A 105 -17.40 -25.66 -7.28
N PHE A 106 -17.65 -24.60 -6.53
CA PHE A 106 -17.27 -24.51 -5.12
C PHE A 106 -18.31 -25.19 -4.24
N SER A 107 -17.87 -26.18 -3.44
CA SER A 107 -18.73 -26.88 -2.47
C SER A 107 -18.82 -26.14 -1.14
N GLU A 108 -17.72 -25.47 -0.76
CA GLU A 108 -17.61 -24.76 0.49
C GLU A 108 -17.48 -23.25 0.22
N TRP A 109 -18.12 -22.46 1.08
CA TRP A 109 -18.10 -21.00 0.95
C TRP A 109 -16.71 -20.41 1.15
N GLU A 110 -15.93 -20.99 2.04
CA GLU A 110 -14.56 -20.59 2.36
C GLU A 110 -13.64 -20.69 1.14
N ASP A 111 -13.80 -21.73 0.32
CA ASP A 111 -13.03 -21.92 -0.92
C ASP A 111 -13.40 -20.83 -1.96
N PHE A 112 -14.68 -20.49 -2.04
CA PHE A 112 -15.13 -19.40 -2.90
C PHE A 112 -14.62 -18.04 -2.40
N LEU A 113 -14.60 -17.80 -1.09
CA LEU A 113 -14.04 -16.61 -0.48
C LEU A 113 -12.53 -16.49 -0.76
N ALA A 114 -11.78 -17.57 -0.64
CA ALA A 114 -10.36 -17.63 -0.99
C ALA A 114 -10.13 -17.33 -2.48
N PHE A 115 -10.99 -17.88 -3.36
CA PHE A 115 -10.96 -17.54 -4.79
C PHE A 115 -11.17 -16.06 -5.05
N ILE A 116 -12.12 -15.41 -4.38
CA ILE A 116 -12.34 -13.95 -4.45
C ILE A 116 -11.07 -13.23 -4.00
N GLY A 117 -10.47 -13.63 -2.86
CA GLY A 117 -9.23 -13.09 -2.33
C GLY A 117 -8.10 -13.16 -3.35
N THR A 118 -7.91 -14.32 -3.96
CA THR A 118 -6.89 -14.53 -5.01
C THR A 118 -7.12 -13.61 -6.23
N LYS A 119 -8.35 -13.45 -6.69
CA LYS A 119 -8.66 -12.53 -7.80
C LYS A 119 -8.34 -11.08 -7.46
N ILE A 120 -8.69 -10.64 -6.25
CA ILE A 120 -8.35 -9.30 -5.75
C ILE A 120 -6.84 -9.15 -5.66
N ALA A 121 -6.11 -10.13 -5.14
CA ALA A 121 -4.66 -10.10 -5.04
C ALA A 121 -3.98 -9.94 -6.39
N ILE A 122 -4.42 -10.66 -7.42
CA ILE A 122 -3.87 -10.55 -8.79
C ILE A 122 -4.06 -9.13 -9.34
N ILE A 123 -5.26 -8.56 -9.21
CA ILE A 123 -5.56 -7.21 -9.69
C ILE A 123 -4.70 -6.18 -8.94
N HIS A 124 -4.63 -6.31 -7.63
CA HIS A 124 -3.86 -5.37 -6.79
C HIS A 124 -2.35 -5.52 -6.97
N ALA A 125 -1.84 -6.73 -7.19
CA ALA A 125 -0.43 -6.94 -7.50
C ALA A 125 -0.05 -6.31 -8.85
N ALA A 126 -0.90 -6.47 -9.86
CA ALA A 126 -0.68 -5.82 -11.16
C ALA A 126 -0.65 -4.29 -11.05
N ALA A 127 -1.63 -3.69 -10.39
CA ALA A 127 -1.67 -2.24 -10.15
C ALA A 127 -0.53 -1.79 -9.22
N GLY A 128 -0.33 -2.49 -8.10
CA GLY A 128 0.64 -2.17 -7.07
C GLY A 128 2.08 -2.15 -7.55
N THR A 129 2.39 -2.95 -8.58
CA THR A 129 3.73 -2.94 -9.20
C THR A 129 4.12 -1.57 -9.75
N PHE A 130 3.16 -0.75 -10.15
CA PHE A 130 3.42 0.58 -10.69
C PHE A 130 3.24 1.72 -9.67
N ILE A 131 2.61 1.48 -8.53
CA ILE A 131 2.29 2.52 -7.55
C ILE A 131 3.54 3.26 -7.02
N PRO A 132 4.65 2.62 -6.62
CA PRO A 132 5.84 3.34 -6.15
C PRO A 132 6.42 4.27 -7.21
N LEU A 133 6.38 3.84 -8.48
CA LEU A 133 6.84 4.66 -9.60
C LEU A 133 5.90 5.84 -9.86
N LEU A 134 4.59 5.60 -9.81
CA LEU A 134 3.58 6.65 -9.92
C LEU A 134 3.73 7.70 -8.82
N VAL A 135 3.88 7.25 -7.57
CA VAL A 135 4.08 8.17 -6.44
C VAL A 135 5.31 9.05 -6.65
N THR A 136 6.46 8.47 -7.01
CA THR A 136 7.67 9.27 -7.26
C THR A 136 7.49 10.24 -8.43
N ALA A 137 6.82 9.81 -9.50
CA ALA A 137 6.54 10.65 -10.66
C ALA A 137 5.62 11.85 -10.28
N VAL A 138 4.56 11.59 -9.53
CA VAL A 138 3.65 12.64 -9.02
C VAL A 138 4.38 13.58 -8.07
N MET A 139 5.16 13.03 -7.13
CA MET A 139 5.91 13.82 -6.16
C MET A 139 6.92 14.76 -6.84
N THR A 140 7.67 14.27 -7.81
CA THR A 140 8.65 15.09 -8.53
C THR A 140 7.99 16.11 -9.47
N ARG A 141 6.83 15.77 -10.05
CA ARG A 141 6.11 16.68 -10.94
C ARG A 141 5.48 17.87 -10.20
N PHE A 142 4.87 17.63 -9.07
CA PHE A 142 4.09 18.66 -8.37
C PHE A 142 4.87 19.33 -7.22
N PHE A 143 5.80 18.60 -6.60
CA PHE A 143 6.51 19.09 -5.41
C PHE A 143 8.04 19.07 -5.57
N GLY A 144 8.58 18.56 -6.67
CA GLY A 144 10.01 18.58 -6.96
C GLY A 144 10.48 19.91 -7.52
N ALA A 145 11.77 20.22 -7.34
CA ALA A 145 12.37 21.46 -7.83
C ALA A 145 12.22 21.66 -9.34
N ASN A 146 12.42 20.61 -10.12
CA ASN A 146 12.36 20.66 -11.59
C ASN A 146 10.94 20.47 -12.15
N ARG A 147 9.96 20.18 -11.31
CA ARG A 147 8.56 19.90 -11.71
C ARG A 147 8.45 18.91 -12.88
N SER A 148 9.21 17.82 -12.83
CA SER A 148 9.37 16.87 -13.93
C SER A 148 8.94 15.46 -13.54
N PHE A 149 8.07 14.83 -14.34
CA PHE A 149 7.76 13.40 -14.22
C PHE A 149 9.00 12.52 -14.46
N ALA A 150 9.85 12.92 -15.43
CA ALA A 150 11.05 12.17 -15.78
C ALA A 150 12.02 12.03 -14.60
N ASP A 151 12.08 13.01 -13.69
CA ASP A 151 12.91 12.92 -12.50
C ASP A 151 12.42 11.82 -11.54
N GLY A 152 11.11 11.58 -11.45
CA GLY A 152 10.55 10.48 -10.68
C GLY A 152 10.91 9.11 -11.27
N PHE A 153 10.90 9.01 -12.60
CA PHE A 153 11.25 7.76 -13.28
C PHE A 153 12.73 7.37 -13.16
N LYS A 154 13.63 8.27 -12.80
CA LYS A 154 15.06 7.94 -12.61
C LYS A 154 15.31 6.90 -11.52
N VAL A 155 14.40 6.73 -10.56
CA VAL A 155 14.52 5.73 -9.49
C VAL A 155 13.71 4.44 -9.77
N TRP A 156 13.33 4.18 -11.03
CA TRP A 156 12.47 3.07 -11.42
C TRP A 156 12.95 1.70 -10.93
N LYS A 157 14.26 1.46 -10.92
CA LYS A 157 14.82 0.18 -10.45
C LYS A 157 14.47 -0.07 -8.98
N PHE A 158 14.66 0.94 -8.14
CA PHE A 158 14.30 0.85 -6.72
C PHE A 158 12.79 0.80 -6.53
N ALA A 159 12.02 1.57 -7.32
CA ALA A 159 10.58 1.57 -7.28
C ALA A 159 9.99 0.18 -7.61
N ILE A 160 10.48 -0.48 -8.67
CA ILE A 160 10.06 -1.84 -9.02
C ILE A 160 10.51 -2.86 -7.98
N PHE A 161 11.75 -2.77 -7.47
CA PHE A 161 12.20 -3.63 -6.39
C PHE A 161 11.29 -3.52 -5.16
N ALA A 162 10.97 -2.30 -4.73
CA ALA A 162 10.08 -2.04 -3.62
C ALA A 162 8.63 -2.51 -3.89
N ALA A 163 8.16 -2.38 -5.13
CA ALA A 163 6.86 -2.90 -5.53
C ALA A 163 6.82 -4.43 -5.42
N LEU A 164 7.78 -5.12 -6.01
CA LEU A 164 7.85 -6.58 -6.01
C LEU A 164 8.05 -7.18 -4.62
N SER A 165 8.78 -6.49 -3.73
CA SER A 165 8.96 -6.93 -2.35
C SER A 165 7.64 -7.00 -1.55
N MET A 166 6.61 -6.28 -1.99
CA MET A 166 5.25 -6.35 -1.43
C MET A 166 4.34 -7.25 -2.27
N THR A 167 4.32 -7.08 -3.60
CA THR A 167 3.33 -7.75 -4.46
C THR A 167 3.59 -9.25 -4.60
N ILE A 168 4.85 -9.70 -4.54
CA ILE A 168 5.15 -11.14 -4.61
C ILE A 168 4.67 -11.88 -3.35
N PRO A 169 5.03 -11.49 -2.11
CA PRO A 169 4.45 -12.09 -0.92
C PRO A 169 2.93 -12.01 -0.88
N TYR A 170 2.35 -10.91 -1.33
CA TYR A 170 0.92 -10.69 -1.41
C TYR A 170 0.21 -11.75 -2.26
N LEU A 171 0.79 -12.13 -3.41
CA LEU A 171 0.28 -13.19 -4.28
C LEU A 171 0.49 -14.61 -3.71
N ILE A 172 1.51 -14.80 -2.89
CA ILE A 172 1.81 -16.13 -2.33
C ILE A 172 0.85 -16.48 -1.18
N VAL A 173 0.40 -15.46 -0.43
CA VAL A 173 -0.44 -15.66 0.76
C VAL A 173 -1.94 -15.45 0.50
N ALA A 174 -2.32 -15.00 -0.70
CA ALA A 174 -3.71 -14.81 -1.12
C ALA A 174 -4.31 -16.07 -1.72
#